data_c2fd22defd3990092b37ccf2d6fea2f2
#
_entry.id   c2fd22defd3990092b37ccf2d6fea2f2
#
_cell.length_a   1.000
_cell.length_b   1.000
_cell.length_c   1.000
_cell.angle_alpha   90.00
_cell.angle_beta   90.00
_cell.angle_gamma   90.00
#
_symmetry.space_group_name_H-M   'P 1'
#
loop_
_entity.id
_entity.type
_entity.pdbx_description
1 polymer ?
#
loop_
_entity_poly.entity_id
_entity_poly.type
_entity_poly.pdbx_seq_one_letter_code
_entity_poly.pdbx_strand_id
1 'polypeptide(L)'
;MDSPASVSGDERMRLFVAFTLASGDRERISAWQRAELAESRARLVPEEHLHLTVAFLGPRPKEEIEPIAEVIASVASGAGPMLLELRRYRETRSVGMLVFEDTTGEATRVAEAIQRGLEEIGAYKREARPWLPHVTVLRFRSPPRLRPELPVLGQVSPSEAAAYHSVLRRDGAQYYVLRSVALGGR
;
A
#
# COMPACT_ATOMS: atom_id res chain seq x y z
N MET A 1 19.81 47.25 -0.36
CA MET A 1 20.31 45.89 0.03
C MET A 1 19.08 45.06 0.37
N ASP A 2 18.53 44.45 -0.66
CA ASP A 2 17.38 43.55 -0.49
C ASP A 2 17.89 42.19 -0.09
N SER A 3 17.52 41.74 1.12
CA SER A 3 17.71 40.37 1.55
C SER A 3 16.79 39.47 0.75
N PRO A 4 17.29 38.37 0.18
CA PRO A 4 16.40 37.39 -0.45
C PRO A 4 15.57 36.74 0.65
N ALA A 5 14.24 36.89 0.54
CA ALA A 5 13.29 36.16 1.31
C ALA A 5 13.55 34.66 1.10
N SER A 6 13.99 33.99 2.15
CA SER A 6 14.06 32.55 2.21
C SER A 6 12.63 32.02 2.11
N VAL A 7 12.24 31.58 0.91
CA VAL A 7 11.06 30.75 0.68
C VAL A 7 11.41 29.36 1.20
N SER A 8 11.31 29.19 2.51
CA SER A 8 11.19 27.88 3.14
C SER A 8 9.79 27.41 2.84
N GLY A 9 9.57 26.86 1.64
CA GLY A 9 8.32 26.23 1.28
C GLY A 9 8.19 24.95 2.09
N ASP A 10 7.19 24.89 2.97
CA ASP A 10 6.68 23.70 3.63
C ASP A 10 6.08 22.77 2.56
N GLU A 11 6.97 22.13 1.78
CA GLU A 11 6.62 21.23 0.68
C GLU A 11 6.07 19.92 1.28
N ARG A 12 4.75 19.85 1.36
CA ARG A 12 4.07 18.66 1.89
C ARG A 12 3.80 17.65 0.80
N MET A 13 4.19 16.41 1.07
CA MET A 13 4.01 15.27 0.18
C MET A 13 2.97 14.31 0.76
N ARG A 14 2.03 13.84 -0.06
CA ARG A 14 1.09 12.79 0.37
C ARG A 14 1.83 11.46 0.42
N LEU A 15 2.05 10.95 1.62
CA LEU A 15 2.81 9.74 1.85
C LEU A 15 1.92 8.58 2.28
N PHE A 16 2.34 7.37 1.93
CA PHE A 16 1.83 6.13 2.49
C PHE A 16 2.94 5.08 2.52
N VAL A 17 2.77 4.09 3.39
CA VAL A 17 3.65 2.93 3.48
C VAL A 17 2.89 1.70 3.01
N ALA A 18 3.54 0.85 2.22
CA ALA A 18 2.94 -0.37 1.71
C ALA A 18 3.97 -1.49 1.54
N PHE A 19 3.48 -2.72 1.51
CA PHE A 19 4.23 -3.86 1.01
C PHE A 19 4.03 -3.99 -0.50
N THR A 20 5.14 -4.20 -1.22
CA THR A 20 5.17 -4.45 -2.65
C THR A 20 4.91 -5.92 -2.94
N LEU A 21 4.11 -6.19 -3.96
CA LEU A 21 3.90 -7.53 -4.47
C LEU A 21 4.98 -7.89 -5.49
N ALA A 22 5.33 -9.17 -5.60
CA ALA A 22 6.16 -9.68 -6.68
C ALA A 22 5.52 -9.38 -8.05
N SER A 23 6.33 -9.21 -9.10
CA SER A 23 5.82 -8.88 -10.46
C SER A 23 4.82 -9.91 -10.96
N GLY A 24 5.12 -11.20 -10.81
CA GLY A 24 4.22 -12.27 -11.23
C GLY A 24 2.86 -12.27 -10.53
N ASP A 25 2.79 -11.82 -9.26
CA ASP A 25 1.52 -11.67 -8.55
C ASP A 25 0.73 -10.48 -9.10
N ARG A 26 1.40 -9.35 -9.35
CA ARG A 26 0.77 -8.17 -9.96
C ARG A 26 0.22 -8.48 -11.35
N GLU A 27 1.00 -9.17 -12.18
CA GLU A 27 0.59 -9.59 -13.53
C GLU A 27 -0.66 -10.48 -13.49
N ARG A 28 -0.70 -11.48 -12.59
CA ARG A 28 -1.85 -12.38 -12.40
C ARG A 28 -3.10 -11.62 -11.94
N ILE A 29 -2.94 -10.71 -10.96
CA ILE A 29 -4.05 -9.88 -10.49
C ILE A 29 -4.53 -8.95 -11.62
N SER A 30 -3.63 -8.32 -12.36
CA SER A 30 -3.95 -7.44 -13.46
C SER A 30 -4.66 -8.17 -14.62
N ALA A 31 -4.23 -9.38 -14.96
CA ALA A 31 -4.91 -10.21 -15.95
C ALA A 31 -6.34 -10.57 -15.51
N TRP A 32 -6.49 -10.98 -14.24
CA TRP A 32 -7.80 -11.25 -13.65
C TRP A 32 -8.71 -10.01 -13.62
N GLN A 33 -8.19 -8.83 -13.27
CA GLN A 33 -8.96 -7.59 -13.31
C GLN A 33 -9.56 -7.35 -14.70
N ARG A 34 -8.76 -7.57 -15.76
CA ARG A 34 -9.22 -7.39 -17.15
C ARG A 34 -10.27 -8.42 -17.56
N ALA A 35 -10.17 -9.65 -17.05
CA ALA A 35 -11.14 -10.70 -17.35
C ALA A 35 -12.47 -10.52 -16.60
N GLU A 36 -12.40 -10.24 -15.30
CA GLU A 36 -13.57 -10.33 -14.41
C GLU A 36 -14.20 -8.98 -14.08
N LEU A 37 -13.45 -7.87 -14.17
CA LEU A 37 -13.90 -6.57 -13.68
C LEU A 37 -14.07 -5.51 -14.77
N ALA A 38 -13.62 -5.75 -16.00
CA ALA A 38 -13.62 -4.74 -17.08
C ALA A 38 -15.02 -4.21 -17.44
N GLU A 39 -16.03 -5.06 -17.37
CA GLU A 39 -17.42 -4.67 -17.71
C GLU A 39 -18.10 -3.79 -16.64
N SER A 40 -17.49 -3.64 -15.48
CA SER A 40 -18.07 -2.94 -14.33
C SER A 40 -18.23 -1.42 -14.50
N ARG A 41 -17.68 -0.82 -15.54
CA ARG A 41 -17.56 0.64 -15.76
C ARG A 41 -16.84 1.37 -14.62
N ALA A 42 -16.23 0.65 -13.71
CA ALA A 42 -15.40 1.19 -12.65
C ALA A 42 -13.93 1.27 -13.12
N ARG A 43 -13.10 2.02 -12.41
CA ARG A 43 -11.70 2.16 -12.79
C ARG A 43 -10.85 1.05 -12.18
N LEU A 44 -10.24 0.23 -13.03
CA LEU A 44 -9.24 -0.74 -12.62
C LEU A 44 -8.02 -0.01 -12.04
N VAL A 45 -7.45 -0.57 -10.99
CA VAL A 45 -6.16 -0.08 -10.46
C VAL A 45 -5.05 -0.59 -11.39
N PRO A 46 -4.18 0.29 -11.90
CA PRO A 46 -3.06 -0.12 -12.75
C PRO A 46 -2.16 -1.14 -12.05
N GLU A 47 -1.54 -2.02 -12.82
CA GLU A 47 -0.71 -3.11 -12.31
C GLU A 47 0.42 -2.60 -11.41
N GLU A 48 1.10 -1.54 -11.82
CA GLU A 48 2.19 -0.89 -11.08
C GLU A 48 1.73 -0.25 -9.75
N HIS A 49 0.42 -0.09 -9.57
CA HIS A 49 -0.18 0.45 -8.35
C HIS A 49 -0.78 -0.61 -7.42
N LEU A 50 -0.65 -1.90 -7.77
CA LEU A 50 -1.12 -2.98 -6.91
C LEU A 50 -0.15 -3.19 -5.74
N HIS A 51 -0.63 -3.01 -4.52
CA HIS A 51 0.16 -3.12 -3.28
C HIS A 51 -0.74 -3.44 -2.08
N LEU A 52 -0.12 -3.84 -0.98
CA LEU A 52 -0.79 -3.99 0.32
C LEU A 52 -0.49 -2.75 1.18
N THR A 53 -1.44 -1.87 1.36
CA THR A 53 -1.24 -0.66 2.19
C THR A 53 -1.04 -1.03 3.65
N VAL A 54 0.03 -0.51 4.26
CA VAL A 54 0.32 -0.63 5.70
C VAL A 54 -0.22 0.58 6.46
N ALA A 55 0.07 1.79 5.99
CA ALA A 55 -0.36 3.03 6.65
C ALA A 55 -0.50 4.18 5.65
N PHE A 56 -1.61 4.92 5.71
CA PHE A 56 -1.77 6.20 5.03
C PHE A 56 -1.35 7.33 5.97
N LEU A 57 -0.30 8.07 5.59
CA LEU A 57 0.26 9.15 6.41
C LEU A 57 -0.34 10.52 6.07
N GLY A 58 -0.91 10.63 4.86
CA GLY A 58 -1.43 11.91 4.37
C GLY A 58 -0.34 12.91 4.01
N PRO A 59 -0.63 14.23 4.01
CA PRO A 59 0.35 15.27 3.72
C PRO A 59 1.39 15.38 4.85
N ARG A 60 2.65 15.11 4.55
CA ARG A 60 3.78 15.15 5.50
C ARG A 60 4.88 16.06 4.97
N PRO A 61 5.63 16.77 5.85
CA PRO A 61 6.82 17.50 5.46
C PRO A 61 7.86 16.57 4.81
N LYS A 62 8.62 17.07 3.86
CA LYS A 62 9.65 16.30 3.15
C LYS A 62 10.75 15.78 4.08
N GLU A 63 11.03 16.50 5.14
CA GLU A 63 12.02 16.18 6.18
C GLU A 63 11.68 14.89 6.94
N GLU A 64 10.41 14.47 6.93
CA GLU A 64 9.96 13.24 7.59
C GLU A 64 10.20 11.98 6.75
N ILE A 65 10.63 12.10 5.49
CA ILE A 65 10.87 10.94 4.62
C ILE A 65 11.94 10.02 5.22
N GLU A 66 13.07 10.57 5.67
CA GLU A 66 14.15 9.75 6.24
C GLU A 66 13.76 9.11 7.58
N PRO A 67 13.17 9.82 8.58
CA PRO A 67 12.65 9.16 9.78
C PRO A 67 11.64 8.04 9.49
N ILE A 68 10.74 8.23 8.51
CA ILE A 68 9.79 7.20 8.08
C ILE A 68 10.54 5.99 7.50
N ALA A 69 11.54 6.23 6.66
CA ALA A 69 12.35 5.17 6.05
C ALA A 69 13.15 4.38 7.09
N GLU A 70 13.68 5.04 8.11
CA GLU A 70 14.39 4.39 9.23
C GLU A 70 13.46 3.46 10.03
N VAL A 71 12.21 3.86 10.29
CA VAL A 71 11.21 3.00 10.92
C VAL A 71 10.97 1.75 10.07
N ILE A 72 10.75 1.94 8.75
CA ILE A 72 10.54 0.81 7.83
C ILE A 72 11.75 -0.14 7.85
N ALA A 73 12.97 0.39 7.73
CA ALA A 73 14.20 -0.39 7.69
C ALA A 73 14.43 -1.19 8.97
N SER A 74 14.24 -0.56 10.13
CA SER A 74 14.43 -1.21 11.42
C SER A 74 13.50 -2.40 11.63
N VAL A 75 12.26 -2.31 11.15
CA VAL A 75 11.27 -3.40 11.27
C VAL A 75 11.48 -4.46 10.18
N ALA A 76 11.70 -4.04 8.92
CA ALA A 76 11.81 -4.94 7.78
C ALA A 76 13.04 -5.85 7.85
N SER A 77 14.16 -5.38 8.45
CA SER A 77 15.38 -6.17 8.61
C SER A 77 15.21 -7.44 9.45
N GLY A 78 14.23 -7.45 10.36
CA GLY A 78 13.90 -8.60 11.21
C GLY A 78 12.66 -9.38 10.74
N ALA A 79 12.16 -9.12 9.53
CA ALA A 79 10.98 -9.79 9.01
C ALA A 79 11.28 -11.22 8.56
N GLY A 80 10.46 -12.16 9.01
CA GLY A 80 10.44 -13.53 8.51
C GLY A 80 9.62 -13.67 7.23
N PRO A 81 9.45 -14.90 6.72
CA PRO A 81 8.63 -15.18 5.55
C PRO A 81 7.16 -14.80 5.77
N MET A 82 6.63 -13.96 4.91
CA MET A 82 5.21 -13.58 4.90
C MET A 82 4.47 -14.41 3.87
N LEU A 83 3.45 -15.14 4.29
CA LEU A 83 2.64 -15.98 3.41
C LEU A 83 1.19 -15.55 3.51
N LEU A 84 0.67 -15.01 2.40
CA LEU A 84 -0.70 -14.53 2.29
C LEU A 84 -1.49 -15.44 1.34
N GLU A 85 -2.69 -15.82 1.74
CA GLU A 85 -3.63 -16.57 0.91
C GLU A 85 -4.86 -15.73 0.59
N LEU A 86 -5.24 -15.67 -0.68
CA LEU A 86 -6.45 -14.98 -1.12
C LEU A 86 -7.69 -15.67 -0.55
N ARG A 87 -8.58 -14.90 0.10
CA ARG A 87 -9.81 -15.42 0.69
C ARG A 87 -11.07 -14.95 -0.01
N ARG A 88 -11.15 -13.70 -0.40
CA ARG A 88 -12.37 -13.14 -1.01
C ARG A 88 -12.13 -11.84 -1.76
N TYR A 89 -13.03 -11.53 -2.66
CA TYR A 89 -13.27 -10.18 -3.15
C TYR A 89 -14.27 -9.46 -2.21
N ARG A 90 -14.04 -8.20 -1.97
CA ARG A 90 -14.90 -7.37 -1.12
C ARG A 90 -15.03 -5.96 -1.70
N GLU A 91 -16.25 -5.42 -1.71
CA GLU A 91 -16.49 -4.02 -2.00
C GLU A 91 -16.72 -3.22 -0.71
N THR A 92 -16.23 -1.98 -0.72
CA THR A 92 -16.56 -0.94 0.25
C THR A 92 -17.40 0.12 -0.44
N ARG A 93 -17.52 1.32 0.15
CA ARG A 93 -18.23 2.44 -0.47
C ARG A 93 -17.59 2.91 -1.78
N SER A 94 -16.27 2.78 -1.95
CA SER A 94 -15.52 3.40 -3.04
C SER A 94 -14.44 2.53 -3.70
N VAL A 95 -14.17 1.34 -3.16
CA VAL A 95 -13.17 0.42 -3.70
C VAL A 95 -13.62 -1.02 -3.65
N GLY A 96 -13.22 -1.80 -4.66
CA GLY A 96 -13.17 -3.25 -4.66
C GLY A 96 -11.76 -3.72 -4.33
N MET A 97 -11.64 -4.75 -3.51
CA MET A 97 -10.38 -5.26 -3.01
C MET A 97 -10.34 -6.78 -2.93
N LEU A 98 -9.17 -7.34 -3.18
CA LEU A 98 -8.83 -8.71 -2.80
C LEU A 98 -8.38 -8.72 -1.35
N VAL A 99 -9.00 -9.53 -0.51
CA VAL A 99 -8.69 -9.67 0.91
C VAL A 99 -7.96 -10.98 1.12
N PHE A 100 -6.84 -10.91 1.83
CA PHE A 100 -5.97 -12.04 2.11
C PHE A 100 -6.05 -12.44 3.59
N GLU A 101 -5.71 -13.68 3.87
CA GLU A 101 -5.39 -14.19 5.20
C GLU A 101 -3.86 -14.28 5.33
N ASP A 102 -3.34 -13.79 6.43
CA ASP A 102 -1.94 -13.95 6.81
C ASP A 102 -1.77 -15.28 7.54
N THR A 103 -1.31 -16.30 6.83
CA THR A 103 -1.24 -17.66 7.36
C THR A 103 -0.13 -17.86 8.38
N THR A 104 0.90 -17.01 8.35
CA THR A 104 2.02 -17.04 9.31
C THR A 104 1.85 -16.04 10.45
N GLY A 105 0.99 -15.04 10.29
CA GLY A 105 0.88 -13.89 11.18
C GLY A 105 2.02 -12.88 11.02
N GLU A 106 3.01 -13.18 10.19
CA GLU A 106 4.22 -12.37 10.07
C GLU A 106 3.97 -11.04 9.36
N ALA A 107 3.16 -11.03 8.29
CA ALA A 107 2.81 -9.80 7.59
C ALA A 107 2.04 -8.83 8.52
N THR A 108 1.14 -9.36 9.34
CA THR A 108 0.40 -8.58 10.34
C THR A 108 1.34 -8.04 11.41
N ARG A 109 2.25 -8.87 11.94
CA ARG A 109 3.24 -8.47 12.94
C ARG A 109 4.11 -7.32 12.44
N VAL A 110 4.62 -7.43 11.22
CA VAL A 110 5.48 -6.41 10.60
C VAL A 110 4.69 -5.13 10.28
N ALA A 111 3.49 -5.25 9.72
CA ALA A 111 2.64 -4.09 9.45
C ALA A 111 2.31 -3.30 10.72
N GLU A 112 1.92 -3.98 11.79
CA GLU A 112 1.63 -3.35 13.08
C GLU A 112 2.87 -2.80 13.78
N ALA A 113 4.04 -3.43 13.61
CA ALA A 113 5.30 -2.88 14.12
C ALA A 113 5.70 -1.59 13.39
N ILE A 114 5.55 -1.54 12.06
CA ILE A 114 5.74 -0.30 11.28
C ILE A 114 4.75 0.76 11.75
N GLN A 115 3.47 0.44 11.92
CA GLN A 115 2.46 1.39 12.39
C GLN A 115 2.80 1.96 13.77
N ARG A 116 3.28 1.15 14.70
CA ARG A 116 3.73 1.62 16.03
C ARG A 116 4.92 2.57 15.92
N GLY A 117 5.96 2.21 15.17
CA GLY A 117 7.12 3.06 14.98
C GLY A 117 6.78 4.41 14.32
N LEU A 118 5.87 4.39 13.34
CA LEU A 118 5.35 5.61 12.72
C LEU A 118 4.53 6.47 13.69
N GLU A 119 3.81 5.85 14.62
CA GLU A 119 3.07 6.56 15.67
C GLU A 119 4.02 7.19 16.69
N GLU A 120 5.09 6.49 17.08
CA GLU A 120 6.11 6.98 18.01
C GLU A 120 6.84 8.23 17.49
N ILE A 121 7.09 8.31 16.18
CA ILE A 121 7.68 9.52 15.55
C ILE A 121 6.62 10.58 15.18
N GLY A 122 5.34 10.36 15.52
CA GLY A 122 4.25 11.32 15.22
C GLY A 122 3.85 11.40 13.74
N ALA A 123 4.30 10.47 12.89
CA ALA A 123 3.98 10.44 11.46
C ALA A 123 2.64 9.76 11.14
N TYR A 124 2.10 8.98 12.06
CA TYR A 124 0.88 8.20 11.88
C TYR A 124 0.03 8.19 13.15
N LYS A 125 -1.28 8.05 12.98
CA LYS A 125 -2.22 7.75 14.06
C LYS A 125 -2.89 6.42 13.73
N ARG A 126 -2.66 5.44 14.58
CA ARG A 126 -3.22 4.09 14.39
C ARG A 126 -4.73 4.09 14.39
N GLU A 127 -5.31 3.28 13.51
CA GLU A 127 -6.72 2.98 13.50
C GLU A 127 -7.06 1.99 14.64
N ALA A 128 -8.29 2.08 15.17
CA ALA A 128 -8.74 1.17 16.24
C ALA A 128 -8.92 -0.29 15.77
N ARG A 129 -9.07 -0.51 14.46
CA ARG A 129 -9.22 -1.84 13.86
C ARG A 129 -7.86 -2.49 13.59
N PRO A 130 -7.75 -3.83 13.68
CA PRO A 130 -6.56 -4.55 13.24
C PRO A 130 -6.24 -4.29 11.77
N TRP A 131 -4.96 -4.40 11.41
CA TRP A 131 -4.54 -4.33 10.01
C TRP A 131 -5.19 -5.47 9.20
N LEU A 132 -5.73 -5.14 8.05
CA LEU A 132 -6.34 -6.09 7.12
C LEU A 132 -5.48 -6.18 5.85
N PRO A 133 -4.83 -7.32 5.57
CA PRO A 133 -4.10 -7.49 4.32
C PRO A 133 -5.06 -7.48 3.12
N HIS A 134 -4.93 -6.47 2.26
CA HIS A 134 -5.76 -6.36 1.08
C HIS A 134 -5.05 -5.61 -0.06
N VAL A 135 -5.41 -5.95 -1.28
CA VAL A 135 -4.99 -5.24 -2.50
C VAL A 135 -6.23 -4.58 -3.12
N THR A 136 -6.19 -3.26 -3.23
CA THR A 136 -7.25 -2.52 -3.95
C THR A 136 -7.10 -2.78 -5.45
N VAL A 137 -8.15 -3.29 -6.08
CA VAL A 137 -8.16 -3.68 -7.49
C VAL A 137 -9.10 -2.83 -8.34
N LEU A 138 -10.06 -2.17 -7.71
CA LEU A 138 -11.11 -1.42 -8.38
C LEU A 138 -11.45 -0.15 -7.60
N ARG A 139 -11.72 0.96 -8.31
CA ARG A 139 -12.21 2.22 -7.73
C ARG A 139 -13.48 2.66 -8.43
N PHE A 140 -14.47 3.09 -7.64
CA PHE A 140 -15.78 3.51 -8.13
C PHE A 140 -16.39 4.61 -7.25
N ARG A 141 -17.39 5.30 -7.79
CA ARG A 141 -18.21 6.27 -7.04
C ARG A 141 -19.40 5.62 -6.35
N SER A 142 -19.89 4.52 -6.92
CA SER A 142 -20.99 3.71 -6.41
C SER A 142 -20.62 2.24 -6.56
N PRO A 143 -20.82 1.40 -5.52
CA PRO A 143 -20.46 -0.03 -5.57
C PRO A 143 -21.20 -0.75 -6.71
N PRO A 144 -20.48 -1.41 -7.63
CA PRO A 144 -21.08 -2.15 -8.73
C PRO A 144 -21.72 -3.48 -8.29
N ARG A 145 -21.48 -3.92 -7.05
CA ARG A 145 -22.00 -5.16 -6.46
C ARG A 145 -21.59 -6.42 -7.21
N LEU A 146 -20.31 -6.47 -7.59
CA LEU A 146 -19.74 -7.59 -8.32
C LEU A 146 -19.56 -8.82 -7.42
N ARG A 147 -19.60 -9.99 -8.06
CA ARG A 147 -19.26 -11.28 -7.45
C ARG A 147 -18.35 -12.04 -8.41
N PRO A 148 -17.12 -11.55 -8.64
CA PRO A 148 -16.20 -12.18 -9.59
C PRO A 148 -15.72 -13.53 -9.06
N GLU A 149 -15.36 -14.42 -9.98
CA GLU A 149 -14.54 -15.58 -9.63
C GLU A 149 -13.17 -15.10 -9.14
N LEU A 150 -12.62 -15.77 -8.13
CA LEU A 150 -11.34 -15.35 -7.56
C LEU A 150 -10.16 -15.81 -8.44
N PRO A 151 -9.10 -14.99 -8.56
CA PRO A 151 -7.89 -15.42 -9.26
C PRO A 151 -7.18 -16.54 -8.49
N VAL A 152 -6.60 -17.48 -9.22
CA VAL A 152 -5.73 -18.51 -8.64
C VAL A 152 -4.33 -17.91 -8.47
N LEU A 153 -4.02 -17.43 -7.27
CA LEU A 153 -2.72 -16.78 -6.96
C LEU A 153 -1.74 -17.74 -6.27
N GLY A 154 -2.25 -18.78 -5.59
CA GLY A 154 -1.44 -19.55 -4.66
C GLY A 154 -1.05 -18.73 -3.43
N GLN A 155 0.12 -18.97 -2.88
CA GLN A 155 0.68 -18.15 -1.80
C GLN A 155 1.33 -16.89 -2.37
N VAL A 156 0.94 -15.75 -1.83
CA VAL A 156 1.49 -14.43 -2.17
C VAL A 156 2.44 -14.01 -1.06
N SER A 157 3.64 -13.62 -1.43
CA SER A 157 4.66 -13.15 -0.48
C SER A 157 5.13 -11.75 -0.87
N PRO A 158 4.91 -10.74 -0.03
CA PRO A 158 5.47 -9.42 -0.25
C PRO A 158 6.99 -9.44 -0.30
N SER A 159 7.58 -8.67 -1.21
CA SER A 159 9.04 -8.63 -1.44
C SER A 159 9.74 -7.47 -0.73
N GLU A 160 9.04 -6.37 -0.56
CA GLU A 160 9.60 -5.13 0.01
C GLU A 160 8.55 -4.40 0.85
N ALA A 161 9.03 -3.61 1.81
CA ALA A 161 8.27 -2.54 2.45
C ALA A 161 8.78 -1.19 1.93
N ALA A 162 7.89 -0.31 1.49
CA ALA A 162 8.29 0.94 0.86
C ALA A 162 7.44 2.14 1.32
N ALA A 163 8.09 3.31 1.35
CA ALA A 163 7.44 4.61 1.47
C ALA A 163 7.17 5.18 0.08
N TYR A 164 5.95 5.61 -0.14
CA TYR A 164 5.47 6.13 -1.42
C TYR A 164 5.00 7.57 -1.31
N HIS A 165 5.27 8.35 -2.36
CA HIS A 165 4.62 9.62 -2.63
C HIS A 165 3.44 9.41 -3.58
N SER A 166 2.26 9.86 -3.18
CA SER A 166 1.03 9.84 -3.99
C SER A 166 0.77 11.22 -4.58
N VAL A 167 0.88 11.34 -5.89
CA VAL A 167 0.55 12.57 -6.64
C VAL A 167 -0.82 12.40 -7.28
N LEU A 168 -1.76 13.27 -6.92
CA LEU A 168 -3.10 13.25 -7.51
C LEU A 168 -3.07 13.91 -8.90
N ARG A 169 -3.52 13.18 -9.92
CA ARG A 169 -3.68 13.64 -11.30
C ARG A 169 -5.15 13.58 -11.70
N ARG A 170 -5.51 14.22 -12.82
CA ARG A 170 -6.89 14.20 -13.35
C ARG A 170 -7.34 12.78 -13.71
N ASP A 171 -6.44 11.97 -14.19
CA ASP A 171 -6.60 10.56 -14.57
C ASP A 171 -6.40 9.57 -13.42
N GLY A 172 -6.02 10.04 -12.24
CA GLY A 172 -5.86 9.25 -11.03
C GLY A 172 -4.60 9.56 -10.24
N ALA A 173 -4.38 8.82 -9.16
CA ALA A 173 -3.15 8.94 -8.37
C ALA A 173 -2.00 8.23 -9.10
N GLN A 174 -0.83 8.88 -9.10
CA GLN A 174 0.44 8.28 -9.49
C GLN A 174 1.27 8.06 -8.22
N TYR A 175 2.00 6.95 -8.15
CA TYR A 175 2.80 6.56 -7.00
C TYR A 175 4.27 6.52 -7.35
N TYR A 176 5.08 7.15 -6.53
CA TYR A 176 6.54 7.19 -6.65
C TYR A 176 7.15 6.57 -5.40
N VAL A 177 8.00 5.56 -5.58
CA VAL A 177 8.76 4.98 -4.48
C VAL A 177 9.82 5.98 -4.03
N LEU A 178 9.82 6.35 -2.76
CA LEU A 178 10.81 7.22 -2.16
C LEU A 178 11.95 6.44 -1.50
N ARG A 179 11.59 5.38 -0.79
CA ARG A 179 12.50 4.45 -0.12
C ARG A 179 11.87 3.06 -0.12
N SER A 180 12.66 2.03 -0.34
CA SER A 180 12.23 0.64 -0.18
C SER A 180 13.28 -0.18 0.57
N VAL A 181 12.81 -1.20 1.27
CA VAL A 181 13.63 -2.13 2.04
C VAL A 181 13.11 -3.54 1.76
N ALA A 182 14.00 -4.47 1.42
CA ALA A 182 13.66 -5.87 1.22
C ALA A 182 13.10 -6.49 2.51
N LEU A 183 12.06 -7.29 2.37
CA LEU A 183 11.48 -8.09 3.45
C LEU A 183 12.15 -9.47 3.47
N GLY A 184 12.41 -9.99 4.66
CA GLY A 184 13.14 -11.24 4.82
C GLY A 184 14.63 -11.03 4.62
N GLY A 185 15.29 -10.51 5.65
CA GLY A 185 16.73 -10.35 5.65
C GLY A 185 17.42 -11.65 5.24
N ARG A 186 18.21 -11.59 4.18
CA ARG A 186 19.23 -12.57 3.87
C ARG A 186 20.50 -12.20 4.60
#